data_66bf65f47fd06b673c47ecb0823bd648
#
_entry.id   66bf65f47fd06b673c47ecb0823bd648
#
_cell.length_a   1.000
_cell.length_b   1.000
_cell.length_c   1.000
_cell.angle_alpha   90.00
_cell.angle_beta   90.00
_cell.angle_gamma   90.00
#
_symmetry.space_group_name_H-M   'P 1'
#
loop_
_entity.id
_entity.type
_entity.pdbx_description
1 polymer ?
#
loop_
_entity_poly.entity_id
_entity_poly.type
_entity_poly.pdbx_seq_one_letter_code
_entity_poly.pdbx_strand_id
1 'polypeptide(L)'
;YYLAVVLFYFLLKFTRISEFGVDLPANIFSILGIFFFIKFFEATNDFEKKSFFYFNFVFSIFAILIKLSTIPIIILPIYLYFSNIKQLKFFIFKLNFLIVYLLFIVFLIQQFVYTGCFLFPTNLTCINVSWFNPDHINLSKKIELTNKSYSVARDIFSPEEYLKNFTWFYFWIKRNFIEIMEHLLTMLIPLLIFFFVLRKKRTNFLKFSQKKNLFLFCIFSLFFWLNYSPVIRFAIPIFVTLIFLIFSGLFLSREFSKKLFISFTLIFLIFNFSKNFLRTIDSDEIFFGIQKIENKFLVNKINSNRFANIYYPDLKKNEKNGWQGRLCWNIPFI
;
A
#
# COMPACT_ATOMS: atom_id res chain seq x y z
N TYR A 1 -3.16 -10.05 18.07
CA TYR A 1 -4.22 -9.04 17.87
C TYR A 1 -4.00 -8.25 16.58
N TYR A 2 -2.81 -7.61 16.39
CA TYR A 2 -2.55 -6.79 15.19
C TYR A 2 -2.83 -7.56 13.89
N LEU A 3 -2.23 -8.74 13.71
CA LEU A 3 -2.47 -9.56 12.52
C LEU A 3 -3.93 -10.02 12.39
N ALA A 4 -4.64 -10.21 13.49
CA ALA A 4 -6.06 -10.54 13.44
C ALA A 4 -6.90 -9.40 12.86
N VAL A 5 -6.65 -8.17 13.32
CA VAL A 5 -7.31 -6.96 12.78
C VAL A 5 -7.03 -6.82 11.29
N VAL A 6 -5.76 -7.00 10.90
CA VAL A 6 -5.34 -6.99 9.50
C VAL A 6 -6.08 -8.06 8.70
N LEU A 7 -6.07 -9.31 9.18
CA LEU A 7 -6.72 -10.44 8.50
C LEU A 7 -8.21 -10.16 8.22
N PHE A 8 -8.93 -9.68 9.24
CA PHE A 8 -10.37 -9.40 9.08
C PHE A 8 -10.63 -8.25 8.11
N TYR A 9 -9.79 -7.22 8.16
CA TYR A 9 -9.88 -6.14 7.17
C TYR A 9 -9.66 -6.68 5.75
N PHE A 10 -8.62 -7.49 5.54
CA PHE A 10 -8.34 -8.08 4.23
C PHE A 10 -9.48 -8.99 3.75
N LEU A 11 -10.02 -9.85 4.61
CA LEU A 11 -11.13 -10.73 4.26
C LEU A 11 -12.41 -9.98 3.88
N LEU A 12 -12.66 -8.82 4.47
CA LEU A 12 -13.84 -8.01 4.15
C LEU A 12 -13.66 -7.12 2.91
N LYS A 13 -12.48 -6.53 2.73
CA LYS A 13 -12.29 -5.49 1.71
C LYS A 13 -11.59 -6.00 0.45
N PHE A 14 -10.58 -6.86 0.60
CA PHE A 14 -9.82 -7.38 -0.54
C PHE A 14 -10.51 -8.62 -1.14
N THR A 15 -11.66 -8.41 -1.71
CA THR A 15 -12.41 -9.49 -2.37
C THR A 15 -11.98 -9.71 -3.82
N ARG A 16 -11.24 -8.77 -4.43
CA ARG A 16 -10.69 -8.89 -5.79
C ARG A 16 -9.19 -8.62 -5.77
N ILE A 17 -8.39 -9.65 -6.05
CA ILE A 17 -6.93 -9.53 -6.12
C ILE A 17 -6.51 -8.66 -7.32
N SER A 18 -7.21 -8.77 -8.43
CA SER A 18 -6.92 -8.04 -9.67
C SER A 18 -7.10 -6.52 -9.59
N GLU A 19 -7.93 -6.03 -8.66
CA GLU A 19 -8.21 -4.59 -8.53
C GLU A 19 -7.04 -3.79 -7.96
N PHE A 20 -6.13 -4.45 -7.24
CA PHE A 20 -5.10 -3.76 -6.46
C PHE A 20 -3.69 -3.87 -7.05
N GLY A 21 -3.47 -4.72 -8.07
CA GLY A 21 -2.19 -4.87 -8.73
C GLY A 21 -1.03 -4.99 -7.73
N VAL A 22 -0.02 -4.13 -7.89
CA VAL A 22 1.16 -4.07 -7.01
C VAL A 22 0.86 -3.46 -5.62
N ASP A 23 -0.31 -2.85 -5.41
CA ASP A 23 -0.66 -2.21 -4.14
C ASP A 23 -0.85 -3.23 -3.02
N LEU A 24 -1.45 -4.38 -3.34
CA LEU A 24 -1.70 -5.43 -2.37
C LEU A 24 -0.40 -6.01 -1.77
N PRO A 25 0.58 -6.49 -2.54
CA PRO A 25 1.84 -6.96 -1.98
C PRO A 25 2.61 -5.86 -1.24
N ALA A 26 2.62 -4.61 -1.73
CA ALA A 26 3.25 -3.50 -1.03
C ALA A 26 2.61 -3.25 0.36
N ASN A 27 1.28 -3.31 0.45
CA ASN A 27 0.55 -3.20 1.72
C ASN A 27 0.86 -4.37 2.67
N ILE A 28 0.90 -5.61 2.15
CA ILE A 28 1.23 -6.80 2.95
C ILE A 28 2.64 -6.66 3.54
N PHE A 29 3.64 -6.32 2.74
CA PHE A 29 5.00 -6.14 3.24
C PHE A 29 5.11 -4.98 4.23
N SER A 30 4.40 -3.89 4.02
CA SER A 30 4.32 -2.79 4.98
C SER A 30 3.75 -3.23 6.32
N ILE A 31 2.67 -3.99 6.30
CA ILE A 31 2.03 -4.55 7.49
C ILE A 31 2.95 -5.53 8.22
N LEU A 32 3.66 -6.39 7.49
CA LEU A 32 4.65 -7.31 8.07
C LEU A 32 5.82 -6.53 8.68
N GLY A 33 6.30 -5.47 8.03
CA GLY A 33 7.29 -4.57 8.61
C GLY A 33 6.82 -4.00 9.96
N ILE A 34 5.62 -3.44 10.03
CA ILE A 34 5.03 -2.93 11.27
C ILE A 34 4.86 -4.04 12.32
N PHE A 35 4.41 -5.22 11.90
CA PHE A 35 4.27 -6.37 12.81
C PHE A 35 5.60 -6.75 13.46
N PHE A 36 6.67 -6.86 12.69
CA PHE A 36 7.98 -7.20 13.23
C PHE A 36 8.60 -6.06 14.06
N PHE A 37 8.24 -4.80 13.77
CA PHE A 37 8.54 -3.68 14.66
C PHE A 37 7.90 -3.88 16.05
N ILE A 38 6.63 -4.26 16.11
CA ILE A 38 5.93 -4.55 17.36
C ILE A 38 6.59 -5.74 18.07
N LYS A 39 6.87 -6.82 17.33
CA LYS A 39 7.51 -8.05 17.86
C LYS A 39 8.90 -7.80 18.44
N PHE A 40 9.67 -6.88 17.87
CA PHE A 40 10.97 -6.51 18.41
C PHE A 40 10.91 -6.07 19.88
N PHE A 41 9.86 -5.34 20.25
CA PHE A 41 9.68 -4.87 21.63
C PHE A 41 9.08 -5.94 22.56
N GLU A 42 8.44 -6.95 22.02
CA GLU A 42 7.93 -8.09 22.78
C GLU A 42 9.02 -9.13 23.06
N ALA A 43 10.12 -9.11 22.30
CA ALA A 43 11.21 -10.06 22.40
C ALA A 43 11.92 -9.98 23.75
N THR A 44 12.17 -11.15 24.35
CA THR A 44 12.80 -11.29 25.67
C THR A 44 14.32 -11.50 25.58
N ASN A 45 14.80 -12.01 24.45
CA ASN A 45 16.22 -12.31 24.24
C ASN A 45 16.80 -11.57 23.02
N ASP A 46 18.14 -11.45 23.00
CA ASP A 46 18.86 -10.71 21.95
C ASP A 46 18.78 -11.39 20.58
N PHE A 47 18.66 -12.71 20.54
CA PHE A 47 18.55 -13.45 19.29
C PHE A 47 17.22 -13.13 18.59
N GLU A 48 16.11 -13.18 19.33
CA GLU A 48 14.80 -12.80 18.81
C GLU A 48 14.76 -11.32 18.35
N LYS A 49 15.32 -10.40 19.14
CA LYS A 49 15.42 -8.99 18.76
C LYS A 49 16.14 -8.80 17.43
N LYS A 50 17.30 -9.46 17.26
CA LYS A 50 18.05 -9.40 16.01
C LYS A 50 17.26 -9.98 14.84
N SER A 51 16.56 -11.11 15.04
CA SER A 51 15.71 -11.71 14.01
C SER A 51 14.55 -10.81 13.63
N PHE A 52 13.85 -10.23 14.61
CA PHE A 52 12.73 -9.33 14.32
C PHE A 52 13.17 -8.02 13.68
N PHE A 53 14.33 -7.49 14.06
CA PHE A 53 14.94 -6.35 13.38
C PHE A 53 15.24 -6.67 11.89
N TYR A 54 15.84 -7.84 11.63
CA TYR A 54 16.11 -8.28 10.27
C TYR A 54 14.83 -8.37 9.44
N PHE A 55 13.81 -9.02 9.92
CA PHE A 55 12.54 -9.13 9.20
C PHE A 55 11.84 -7.77 9.02
N ASN A 56 11.87 -6.90 10.04
CA ASN A 56 11.35 -5.54 9.89
C ASN A 56 12.07 -4.79 8.76
N PHE A 57 13.41 -4.86 8.71
CA PHE A 57 14.22 -4.24 7.67
C PHE A 57 13.90 -4.82 6.28
N VAL A 58 13.92 -6.14 6.14
CA VAL A 58 13.65 -6.84 4.88
C VAL A 58 12.28 -6.46 4.33
N PHE A 59 11.23 -6.57 5.12
CA PHE A 59 9.87 -6.27 4.65
C PHE A 59 9.68 -4.78 4.36
N SER A 60 10.35 -3.89 5.08
CA SER A 60 10.34 -2.46 4.77
C SER A 60 10.99 -2.17 3.42
N ILE A 61 12.12 -2.78 3.13
CA ILE A 61 12.79 -2.63 1.82
C ILE A 61 11.92 -3.23 0.71
N PHE A 62 11.38 -4.45 0.87
CA PHE A 62 10.52 -5.06 -0.14
C PHE A 62 9.26 -4.23 -0.42
N ALA A 63 8.65 -3.63 0.60
CA ALA A 63 7.53 -2.71 0.39
C ALA A 63 7.92 -1.55 -0.53
N ILE A 64 9.10 -0.95 -0.30
CA ILE A 64 9.62 0.17 -1.11
C ILE A 64 9.97 -0.27 -2.53
N LEU A 65 10.59 -1.44 -2.71
CA LEU A 65 10.93 -1.99 -4.01
C LEU A 65 9.69 -2.23 -4.89
N ILE A 66 8.59 -2.62 -4.28
CA ILE A 66 7.32 -2.82 -4.98
C ILE A 66 6.64 -1.47 -5.25
N LYS A 67 6.68 -0.54 -4.30
CA LYS A 67 5.98 0.73 -4.42
C LYS A 67 6.62 1.85 -3.60
N LEU A 68 7.11 2.87 -4.27
CA LEU A 68 7.79 4.00 -3.62
C LEU A 68 6.92 4.80 -2.66
N SER A 69 5.59 4.79 -2.81
CA SER A 69 4.70 5.47 -1.84
C SER A 69 4.79 4.90 -0.42
N THR A 70 5.38 3.71 -0.23
CA THR A 70 5.62 3.10 1.08
C THR A 70 6.95 3.54 1.73
N ILE A 71 7.71 4.42 1.11
CA ILE A 71 9.00 4.93 1.61
C ILE A 71 9.01 5.28 3.12
N PRO A 72 7.96 5.89 3.70
CA PRO A 72 7.97 6.20 5.13
C PRO A 72 8.22 4.99 6.04
N ILE A 73 7.96 3.76 5.57
CA ILE A 73 8.14 2.56 6.41
C ILE A 73 9.60 2.32 6.80
N ILE A 74 10.56 2.88 6.06
CA ILE A 74 11.99 2.76 6.36
C ILE A 74 12.37 3.43 7.70
N ILE A 75 11.55 4.34 8.18
CA ILE A 75 11.74 4.99 9.48
C ILE A 75 11.73 3.96 10.62
N LEU A 76 10.94 2.89 10.49
CA LEU A 76 10.83 1.87 11.53
C LEU A 76 12.16 1.14 11.78
N PRO A 77 12.82 0.50 10.78
CA PRO A 77 14.12 -0.12 11.00
C PRO A 77 15.20 0.89 11.35
N ILE A 78 15.19 2.11 10.82
CA ILE A 78 16.12 3.17 11.19
C ILE A 78 15.98 3.50 12.69
N TYR A 79 14.75 3.69 13.16
CA TYR A 79 14.49 3.94 14.58
C TYR A 79 14.97 2.78 15.46
N LEU A 80 14.67 1.52 15.11
CA LEU A 80 15.13 0.36 15.86
C LEU A 80 16.67 0.30 15.94
N TYR A 81 17.33 0.57 14.82
CA TYR A 81 18.80 0.58 14.75
C TYR A 81 19.39 1.62 15.70
N PHE A 82 18.98 2.88 15.60
CA PHE A 82 19.53 3.94 16.44
C PHE A 82 19.18 3.77 17.93
N SER A 83 17.98 3.28 18.23
CA SER A 83 17.59 3.01 19.62
C SER A 83 18.34 1.84 20.25
N ASN A 84 18.92 0.94 19.45
CA ASN A 84 19.60 -0.28 19.91
C ASN A 84 20.98 -0.46 19.26
N ILE A 85 21.67 0.64 18.99
CA ILE A 85 22.91 0.66 18.21
C ILE A 85 23.98 -0.27 18.77
N LYS A 86 24.11 -0.37 20.11
CA LYS A 86 25.10 -1.23 20.78
C LYS A 86 24.90 -2.71 20.40
N GLN A 87 23.67 -3.17 20.22
CA GLN A 87 23.33 -4.56 19.91
C GLN A 87 23.32 -4.85 18.40
N LEU A 88 23.00 -3.83 17.58
CA LEU A 88 22.73 -3.99 16.15
C LEU A 88 23.88 -3.55 15.25
N LYS A 89 24.86 -2.78 15.75
CA LYS A 89 25.94 -2.17 14.94
C LYS A 89 26.65 -3.16 14.00
N PHE A 90 27.04 -4.32 14.50
CA PHE A 90 27.74 -5.33 13.68
C PHE A 90 26.77 -6.30 12.97
N PHE A 91 25.51 -6.31 13.39
CA PHE A 91 24.52 -7.23 12.83
C PHE A 91 24.11 -6.84 11.41
N ILE A 92 24.07 -5.54 11.09
CA ILE A 92 23.71 -5.03 9.77
C ILE A 92 24.73 -5.34 8.66
N PHE A 93 25.96 -5.74 9.04
CA PHE A 93 27.00 -6.13 8.07
C PHE A 93 27.01 -7.64 7.76
N LYS A 94 26.06 -8.41 8.28
CA LYS A 94 25.94 -9.84 7.94
C LYS A 94 25.54 -10.03 6.47
N LEU A 95 25.96 -11.14 5.90
CA LEU A 95 25.69 -11.51 4.51
C LEU A 95 24.21 -11.37 4.11
N ASN A 96 23.30 -11.73 5.00
CA ASN A 96 21.87 -11.62 4.73
C ASN A 96 21.41 -10.17 4.47
N PHE A 97 22.00 -9.18 5.14
CA PHE A 97 21.71 -7.78 4.86
C PHE A 97 22.37 -7.30 3.56
N LEU A 98 23.55 -7.82 3.23
CA LEU A 98 24.24 -7.49 1.97
C LEU A 98 23.35 -7.84 0.77
N ILE A 99 22.68 -8.96 0.79
CA ILE A 99 21.73 -9.35 -0.27
C ILE A 99 20.62 -8.30 -0.41
N VAL A 100 20.05 -7.86 0.70
CA VAL A 100 18.95 -6.86 0.66
C VAL A 100 19.46 -5.50 0.15
N TYR A 101 20.66 -5.08 0.58
CA TYR A 101 21.30 -3.87 0.05
C TYR A 101 21.57 -3.97 -1.44
N LEU A 102 22.07 -5.13 -1.92
CA LEU A 102 22.31 -5.36 -3.34
C LEU A 102 21.01 -5.22 -4.13
N LEU A 103 19.92 -5.85 -3.69
CA LEU A 103 18.61 -5.73 -4.34
C LEU A 103 18.13 -4.28 -4.39
N PHE A 104 18.33 -3.53 -3.32
CA PHE A 104 17.96 -2.12 -3.30
C PHE A 104 18.83 -1.27 -4.26
N ILE A 105 20.12 -1.54 -4.33
CA ILE A 105 21.03 -0.86 -5.26
C ILE A 105 20.66 -1.21 -6.72
N VAL A 106 20.38 -2.47 -7.01
CA VAL A 106 19.95 -2.90 -8.35
C VAL A 106 18.65 -2.19 -8.75
N PHE A 107 17.69 -2.07 -7.81
CA PHE A 107 16.47 -1.31 -8.05
C PHE A 107 16.76 0.17 -8.38
N LEU A 108 17.63 0.84 -7.62
CA LEU A 108 17.99 2.24 -7.89
C LEU A 108 18.64 2.40 -9.25
N ILE A 109 19.56 1.49 -9.62
CA ILE A 109 20.20 1.48 -10.93
C ILE A 109 19.16 1.27 -12.02
N GLN A 110 18.25 0.33 -11.84
CA GLN A 110 17.17 0.06 -12.79
C GLN A 110 16.30 1.31 -13.00
N GLN A 111 15.86 1.96 -11.92
CA GLN A 111 15.09 3.21 -12.01
C GLN A 111 15.86 4.29 -12.77
N PHE A 112 17.15 4.46 -12.46
CA PHE A 112 18.00 5.44 -13.10
C PHE A 112 18.18 5.16 -14.60
N VAL A 113 18.45 3.91 -14.97
CA VAL A 113 18.65 3.52 -16.38
C VAL A 113 17.38 3.75 -17.21
N TYR A 114 16.19 3.47 -16.62
CA TYR A 114 14.93 3.64 -17.36
C TYR A 114 14.42 5.07 -17.42
N THR A 115 14.63 5.84 -16.37
CA THR A 115 13.96 7.15 -16.22
C THR A 115 14.91 8.33 -16.12
N GLY A 116 16.19 8.10 -15.90
CA GLY A 116 17.16 9.15 -15.52
C GLY A 116 17.03 9.61 -14.06
N CYS A 117 16.16 8.96 -13.26
CA CYS A 117 15.88 9.31 -11.88
C CYS A 117 16.11 8.10 -10.97
N PHE A 118 16.77 8.27 -9.81
CA PHE A 118 16.94 7.17 -8.85
C PHE A 118 15.65 6.76 -8.15
N LEU A 119 14.74 7.71 -7.93
CA LEU A 119 13.45 7.49 -7.26
C LEU A 119 12.32 8.13 -8.07
N PHE A 120 12.01 7.58 -9.23
CA PHE A 120 10.89 8.06 -10.05
C PHE A 120 9.54 7.77 -9.33
N PRO A 121 8.58 8.72 -9.30
CA PRO A 121 8.49 9.97 -10.05
C PRO A 121 9.00 11.23 -9.31
N THR A 122 9.93 11.10 -8.37
CA THR A 122 10.44 12.23 -7.59
C THR A 122 11.50 13.00 -8.38
N ASN A 123 11.17 14.18 -8.87
CA ASN A 123 12.05 15.01 -9.70
C ASN A 123 13.37 15.38 -9.04
N LEU A 124 13.42 15.44 -7.69
CA LEU A 124 14.63 15.75 -6.92
C LEU A 124 15.79 14.75 -7.14
N THR A 125 15.48 13.56 -7.59
CA THR A 125 16.47 12.48 -7.79
C THR A 125 16.86 12.28 -9.25
N CYS A 126 16.37 13.13 -10.14
CA CYS A 126 16.60 13.03 -11.56
C CYS A 126 17.89 13.77 -11.97
N ILE A 127 18.67 13.15 -12.83
CA ILE A 127 19.89 13.71 -13.41
C ILE A 127 19.65 13.95 -14.90
N ASN A 128 20.07 15.10 -15.39
CA ASN A 128 19.98 15.42 -16.82
C ASN A 128 21.00 14.62 -17.62
N VAL A 129 20.60 13.46 -18.07
CA VAL A 129 21.40 12.54 -18.91
C VAL A 129 20.82 12.51 -20.32
N SER A 130 21.60 12.03 -21.30
CA SER A 130 21.20 12.05 -22.72
C SER A 130 19.90 11.28 -23.04
N TRP A 131 19.48 10.35 -22.18
CA TRP A 131 18.25 9.58 -22.32
C TRP A 131 17.11 10.06 -21.42
N PHE A 132 17.35 11.09 -20.58
CA PHE A 132 16.30 11.67 -19.74
C PHE A 132 15.23 12.31 -20.61
N ASN A 133 13.99 11.88 -20.42
CA ASN A 133 12.85 12.49 -21.08
C ASN A 133 12.19 13.51 -20.14
N PRO A 134 12.20 14.82 -20.48
CA PRO A 134 11.56 15.86 -19.66
C PRO A 134 10.04 15.66 -19.50
N ASP A 135 9.40 14.89 -20.38
CA ASP A 135 7.99 14.53 -20.24
C ASP A 135 7.70 13.73 -18.96
N HIS A 136 8.69 13.09 -18.37
CA HIS A 136 8.55 12.45 -17.04
C HIS A 136 8.18 13.44 -15.95
N ILE A 137 8.66 14.69 -16.01
CA ILE A 137 8.27 15.74 -15.07
C ILE A 137 6.80 16.10 -15.23
N ASN A 138 6.34 16.23 -16.47
CA ASN A 138 4.95 16.51 -16.78
C ASN A 138 4.04 15.34 -16.36
N LEU A 139 4.49 14.11 -16.56
CA LEU A 139 3.78 12.91 -16.12
C LEU A 139 3.65 12.86 -14.59
N SER A 140 4.72 13.18 -13.86
CA SER A 140 4.70 13.25 -12.39
C SER A 140 3.66 14.28 -11.88
N LYS A 141 3.64 15.49 -12.44
CA LYS A 141 2.62 16.51 -12.12
C LYS A 141 1.21 16.00 -12.45
N LYS A 142 1.04 15.36 -13.59
CA LYS A 142 -0.25 14.79 -14.02
C LYS A 142 -0.76 13.69 -13.08
N ILE A 143 0.13 12.83 -12.62
CA ILE A 143 -0.18 11.80 -11.61
C ILE A 143 -0.59 12.46 -10.29
N GLU A 144 0.14 13.47 -9.82
CA GLU A 144 -0.18 14.21 -8.60
C GLU A 144 -1.56 14.86 -8.68
N LEU A 145 -1.86 15.57 -9.75
CA LEU A 145 -3.17 16.18 -10.00
C LEU A 145 -4.30 15.14 -10.02
N THR A 146 -4.06 13.98 -10.64
CA THR A 146 -5.04 12.90 -10.69
C THR A 146 -5.29 12.33 -9.29
N ASN A 147 -4.24 12.07 -8.51
CA ASN A 147 -4.34 11.56 -7.14
C ASN A 147 -5.06 12.55 -6.21
N LYS A 148 -4.89 13.85 -6.45
CA LYS A 148 -5.56 14.92 -5.71
C LYS A 148 -6.94 15.30 -6.28
N SER A 149 -7.49 14.50 -7.20
CA SER A 149 -8.85 14.69 -7.76
C SER A 149 -9.07 15.99 -8.55
N TYR A 150 -8.03 16.49 -9.21
CA TYR A 150 -8.11 17.71 -10.02
C TYR A 150 -9.22 17.69 -11.08
N SER A 151 -9.57 16.52 -11.60
CA SER A 151 -10.66 16.38 -12.60
C SER A 151 -12.01 16.97 -12.18
N VAL A 152 -12.24 17.12 -10.87
CA VAL A 152 -13.49 17.69 -10.31
C VAL A 152 -13.42 19.22 -10.25
N ALA A 153 -12.23 19.80 -10.28
CA ALA A 153 -12.00 21.22 -10.09
C ALA A 153 -11.36 21.91 -11.31
N ARG A 154 -11.17 21.19 -12.41
CA ARG A 154 -10.46 21.67 -13.59
C ARG A 154 -11.10 22.89 -14.25
N ASP A 155 -12.43 23.05 -14.10
CA ASP A 155 -13.17 24.14 -14.71
C ASP A 155 -13.14 25.41 -13.82
N ILE A 156 -12.61 25.33 -12.59
CA ILE A 156 -12.59 26.37 -11.58
C ILE A 156 -11.16 26.90 -11.35
N PHE A 157 -10.18 26.02 -11.36
CA PHE A 157 -8.81 26.34 -11.01
C PHE A 157 -7.81 25.87 -12.06
N SER A 158 -6.76 26.65 -12.27
CA SER A 158 -5.57 26.18 -12.98
C SER A 158 -4.85 25.09 -12.16
N PRO A 159 -4.08 24.18 -12.81
CA PRO A 159 -3.34 23.14 -12.10
C PRO A 159 -2.42 23.65 -10.99
N GLU A 160 -1.80 24.82 -11.21
CA GLU A 160 -0.85 25.41 -10.28
C GLU A 160 -1.55 26.02 -9.06
N GLU A 161 -2.64 26.76 -9.27
CA GLU A 161 -3.46 27.32 -8.19
C GLU A 161 -4.08 26.22 -7.35
N TYR A 162 -4.54 25.14 -7.98
CA TYR A 162 -5.14 24.00 -7.31
C TYR A 162 -4.19 23.32 -6.34
N LEU A 163 -2.92 23.17 -6.69
CA LEU A 163 -1.92 22.53 -5.84
C LEU A 163 -1.39 23.48 -4.75
N LYS A 164 -1.36 24.79 -5.01
CA LYS A 164 -0.66 25.77 -4.17
C LYS A 164 -1.32 26.03 -2.82
N ASN A 165 -2.66 26.11 -2.75
CA ASN A 165 -3.38 26.65 -1.59
C ASN A 165 -4.14 25.58 -0.79
N PHE A 166 -3.79 24.31 -0.86
CA PHE A 166 -4.53 23.22 -0.20
C PHE A 166 -6.02 23.13 -0.64
N THR A 167 -6.42 23.87 -1.66
CA THR A 167 -7.78 23.86 -2.21
C THR A 167 -8.19 22.47 -2.69
N TRP A 168 -7.20 21.71 -3.18
CA TRP A 168 -7.36 20.32 -3.60
C TRP A 168 -7.94 19.43 -2.49
N PHE A 169 -7.68 19.72 -1.21
CA PHE A 169 -8.09 18.87 -0.09
C PHE A 169 -9.61 18.79 0.05
N TYR A 170 -10.30 19.94 -0.14
CA TYR A 170 -11.77 19.98 -0.12
C TYR A 170 -12.37 19.10 -1.23
N PHE A 171 -11.90 19.27 -2.47
CA PHE A 171 -12.41 18.51 -3.62
C PHE A 171 -12.06 17.02 -3.50
N TRP A 172 -10.87 16.72 -3.00
CA TRP A 172 -10.42 15.35 -2.75
C TRP A 172 -11.28 14.66 -1.70
N ILE A 173 -11.57 15.31 -0.55
CA ILE A 173 -12.47 14.75 0.48
C ILE A 173 -13.86 14.56 -0.12
N LYS A 174 -14.43 15.56 -0.77
CA LYS A 174 -15.77 15.47 -1.35
C LYS A 174 -15.90 14.28 -2.31
N ARG A 175 -14.88 14.04 -3.13
CA ARG A 175 -14.88 12.91 -4.08
C ARG A 175 -14.70 11.56 -3.40
N ASN A 176 -13.81 11.48 -2.42
CA ASN A 176 -13.41 10.20 -1.85
C ASN A 176 -14.11 9.90 -0.50
N PHE A 177 -15.03 10.76 -0.06
CA PHE A 177 -15.67 10.64 1.26
C PHE A 177 -16.33 9.26 1.48
N ILE A 178 -17.11 8.79 0.53
CA ILE A 178 -17.79 7.50 0.61
C ILE A 178 -16.77 6.36 0.72
N GLU A 179 -15.70 6.39 -0.08
CA GLU A 179 -14.64 5.39 -0.05
C GLU A 179 -13.89 5.40 1.30
N ILE A 180 -13.58 6.60 1.83
CA ILE A 180 -12.96 6.75 3.15
C ILE A 180 -13.85 6.13 4.22
N MET A 181 -15.13 6.49 4.24
CA MET A 181 -16.10 5.98 5.22
C MET A 181 -16.27 4.47 5.11
N GLU A 182 -16.33 3.94 3.91
CA GLU A 182 -16.41 2.49 3.68
C GLU A 182 -15.19 1.76 4.25
N HIS A 183 -13.97 2.26 4.02
CA HIS A 183 -12.76 1.68 4.59
C HIS A 183 -12.75 1.76 6.13
N LEU A 184 -13.11 2.91 6.69
CA LEU A 184 -13.17 3.08 8.16
C LEU A 184 -14.20 2.15 8.80
N LEU A 185 -15.40 2.07 8.26
CA LEU A 185 -16.45 1.18 8.76
C LEU A 185 -16.03 -0.29 8.65
N THR A 186 -15.43 -0.69 7.53
CA THR A 186 -14.92 -2.05 7.33
C THR A 186 -13.85 -2.43 8.37
N MET A 187 -13.07 -1.46 8.85
CA MET A 187 -12.08 -1.68 9.92
C MET A 187 -12.72 -1.68 11.30
N LEU A 188 -13.70 -0.79 11.55
CA LEU A 188 -14.30 -0.59 12.87
C LEU A 188 -15.27 -1.70 13.25
N ILE A 189 -16.09 -2.20 12.32
CA ILE A 189 -17.12 -3.21 12.61
C ILE A 189 -16.51 -4.48 13.22
N PRO A 190 -15.50 -5.12 12.64
CA PRO A 190 -14.86 -6.29 13.25
C PRO A 190 -14.28 -6.00 14.62
N LEU A 191 -13.69 -4.81 14.81
CA LEU A 191 -13.10 -4.42 16.09
C LEU A 191 -14.17 -4.26 17.19
N LEU A 192 -15.31 -3.66 16.86
CA LEU A 192 -16.43 -3.53 17.79
C LEU A 192 -16.99 -4.92 18.15
N ILE A 193 -17.19 -5.79 17.17
CA ILE A 193 -17.65 -7.17 17.44
C ILE A 193 -16.68 -7.86 18.39
N PHE A 194 -15.36 -7.77 18.13
CA PHE A 194 -14.36 -8.33 19.04
C PHE A 194 -14.44 -7.73 20.44
N PHE A 195 -14.63 -6.42 20.54
CA PHE A 195 -14.74 -5.76 21.83
C PHE A 195 -15.86 -6.32 22.71
N PHE A 196 -17.02 -6.63 22.13
CA PHE A 196 -18.15 -7.18 22.87
C PHE A 196 -18.00 -8.66 23.18
N VAL A 197 -17.30 -9.42 22.34
CA VAL A 197 -17.19 -10.87 22.46
C VAL A 197 -16.03 -11.32 23.34
N LEU A 198 -14.97 -10.52 23.45
CA LEU A 198 -13.78 -10.89 24.22
C LEU A 198 -14.01 -10.75 25.74
N ARG A 199 -13.61 -11.78 26.49
CA ARG A 199 -13.67 -11.78 27.96
C ARG A 199 -12.54 -10.96 28.58
N LYS A 200 -12.85 -10.28 29.69
CA LYS A 200 -11.91 -9.44 30.44
C LYS A 200 -10.80 -10.27 31.08
N LYS A 201 -9.53 -10.04 30.75
CA LYS A 201 -8.36 -10.57 31.46
C LYS A 201 -7.21 -9.57 31.38
N ARG A 202 -6.55 -9.31 32.51
CA ARG A 202 -5.43 -8.37 32.57
C ARG A 202 -4.19 -8.99 31.89
N THR A 203 -3.78 -8.45 30.76
CA THR A 203 -2.48 -8.75 30.12
C THR A 203 -1.73 -7.47 29.85
N ASN A 204 -0.44 -7.43 30.17
CA ASN A 204 0.40 -6.28 29.88
C ASN A 204 0.91 -6.38 28.43
N PHE A 205 0.49 -5.42 27.62
CA PHE A 205 0.97 -5.28 26.24
C PHE A 205 1.95 -4.10 26.11
N LEU A 206 2.34 -3.75 24.90
CA LEU A 206 3.27 -2.69 24.57
C LEU A 206 3.35 -1.56 25.60
N LYS A 207 4.54 -1.24 26.07
CA LYS A 207 4.79 -0.10 26.96
C LYS A 207 4.31 1.20 26.30
N PHE A 208 3.89 2.16 27.09
CA PHE A 208 3.36 3.44 26.62
C PHE A 208 4.30 4.16 25.62
N SER A 209 5.60 4.12 25.88
CA SER A 209 6.61 4.71 24.99
C SER A 209 6.63 4.10 23.58
N GLN A 210 6.40 2.81 23.47
CA GLN A 210 6.40 2.09 22.19
C GLN A 210 5.18 2.43 21.34
N LYS A 211 4.03 2.58 21.99
CA LYS A 211 2.78 3.05 21.34
C LYS A 211 2.97 4.47 20.80
N LYS A 212 3.61 5.35 21.58
CA LYS A 212 3.90 6.74 21.18
C LYS A 212 4.73 6.77 19.90
N ASN A 213 5.81 5.98 19.81
CA ASN A 213 6.69 5.98 18.65
C ASN A 213 5.99 5.45 17.39
N LEU A 214 5.20 4.39 17.53
CA LEU A 214 4.41 3.85 16.42
C LEU A 214 3.31 4.84 15.99
N PHE A 215 2.69 5.54 16.93
CA PHE A 215 1.72 6.59 16.65
C PHE A 215 2.37 7.76 15.89
N LEU A 216 3.53 8.23 16.33
CA LEU A 216 4.28 9.29 15.64
C LEU A 216 4.67 8.87 14.21
N PHE A 217 5.11 7.62 14.03
CA PHE A 217 5.35 7.06 12.71
C PHE A 217 4.09 7.11 11.84
N CYS A 218 2.93 6.71 12.36
CA CYS A 218 1.68 6.75 11.61
C CYS A 218 1.28 8.18 11.22
N ILE A 219 1.42 9.16 12.13
CA ILE A 219 1.13 10.57 11.83
C ILE A 219 2.07 11.10 10.73
N PHE A 220 3.38 10.84 10.85
CA PHE A 220 4.34 11.21 9.83
C PHE A 220 4.01 10.58 8.47
N SER A 221 3.68 9.29 8.47
CA SER A 221 3.34 8.55 7.25
C SER A 221 2.04 9.05 6.62
N LEU A 222 1.04 9.44 7.44
CA LEU A 222 -0.19 10.07 6.95
C LEU A 222 0.09 11.43 6.32
N PHE A 223 0.95 12.25 6.95
CA PHE A 223 1.34 13.54 6.39
C PHE A 223 2.04 13.37 5.04
N PHE A 224 2.97 12.42 4.95
CA PHE A 224 3.66 12.10 3.71
C PHE A 224 2.68 11.63 2.63
N TRP A 225 1.81 10.67 2.95
CA TRP A 225 0.79 10.15 2.04
C TRP A 225 -0.14 11.25 1.55
N LEU A 226 -0.64 12.11 2.43
CA LEU A 226 -1.55 13.19 2.09
C LEU A 226 -0.92 14.18 1.11
N ASN A 227 0.35 14.52 1.29
CA ASN A 227 1.02 15.50 0.44
C ASN A 227 1.38 14.93 -0.94
N TYR A 228 1.88 13.69 -1.01
CA TYR A 228 2.44 13.14 -2.24
C TYR A 228 1.45 12.31 -3.05
N SER A 229 0.65 11.48 -2.41
CA SER A 229 -0.23 10.55 -3.12
C SER A 229 -1.44 10.15 -2.28
N PRO A 230 -2.45 11.03 -2.12
CA PRO A 230 -3.60 10.80 -1.26
C PRO A 230 -4.60 9.81 -1.88
N VAL A 231 -4.11 8.64 -2.26
CA VAL A 231 -4.93 7.51 -2.71
C VAL A 231 -5.14 6.58 -1.51
N ILE A 232 -6.39 6.32 -1.15
CA ILE A 232 -6.77 5.63 0.10
C ILE A 232 -6.10 4.26 0.23
N ARG A 233 -6.06 3.48 -0.86
CA ARG A 233 -5.45 2.15 -0.88
C ARG A 233 -3.95 2.14 -0.53
N PHE A 234 -3.25 3.28 -0.63
CA PHE A 234 -1.83 3.38 -0.24
C PHE A 234 -1.65 3.61 1.26
N ALA A 235 -2.66 4.13 1.93
CA ALA A 235 -2.64 4.40 3.36
C ALA A 235 -3.22 3.26 4.21
N ILE A 236 -3.65 2.16 3.61
CA ILE A 236 -4.25 1.02 4.31
C ILE A 236 -3.39 0.54 5.49
N PRO A 237 -2.08 0.28 5.35
CA PRO A 237 -1.25 -0.15 6.47
C PRO A 237 -1.23 0.84 7.63
N ILE A 238 -1.27 2.14 7.30
CA ILE A 238 -1.25 3.22 8.27
C ILE A 238 -2.59 3.30 9.02
N PHE A 239 -3.72 3.27 8.29
CA PHE A 239 -5.05 3.31 8.89
C PHE A 239 -5.30 2.10 9.78
N VAL A 240 -5.00 0.89 9.32
CA VAL A 240 -5.15 -0.33 10.14
C VAL A 240 -4.30 -0.25 11.40
N THR A 241 -3.08 0.28 11.30
CA THR A 241 -2.18 0.44 12.44
C THR A 241 -2.70 1.49 13.43
N LEU A 242 -3.19 2.64 12.95
CA LEU A 242 -3.77 3.67 13.81
C LEU A 242 -5.00 3.15 14.55
N ILE A 243 -5.90 2.49 13.86
CA ILE A 243 -7.09 1.89 14.46
C ILE A 243 -6.66 0.85 15.50
N PHE A 244 -5.70 -0.02 15.19
CA PHE A 244 -5.15 -0.95 16.17
C PHE A 244 -4.59 -0.22 17.40
N LEU A 245 -3.84 0.87 17.23
CA LEU A 245 -3.28 1.64 18.35
C LEU A 245 -4.36 2.27 19.23
N ILE A 246 -5.37 2.89 18.63
CA ILE A 246 -6.50 3.51 19.34
C ILE A 246 -7.23 2.45 20.17
N PHE A 247 -7.56 1.33 19.56
CA PHE A 247 -8.31 0.27 20.21
C PHE A 247 -7.45 -0.69 21.05
N SER A 248 -6.12 -0.65 20.91
CA SER A 248 -5.22 -1.54 21.65
C SER A 248 -5.43 -1.44 23.17
N GLY A 249 -5.72 -0.24 23.70
CA GLY A 249 -6.03 -0.05 25.11
C GLY A 249 -7.26 -0.83 25.56
N LEU A 250 -8.24 -0.99 24.70
CA LEU A 250 -9.49 -1.71 24.98
C LEU A 250 -9.31 -3.24 24.86
N PHE A 251 -8.44 -3.70 23.94
CA PHE A 251 -8.15 -5.12 23.74
C PHE A 251 -7.19 -5.71 24.76
N LEU A 252 -6.34 -4.86 25.36
CA LEU A 252 -5.28 -5.27 26.30
C LEU A 252 -5.76 -5.95 27.56
N SER A 253 -7.03 -5.78 27.89
CA SER A 253 -7.64 -6.39 29.08
C SER A 253 -8.39 -7.69 28.78
N ARG A 254 -8.24 -8.28 27.58
CA ARG A 254 -9.11 -9.38 27.13
C ARG A 254 -8.34 -10.53 26.49
N GLU A 255 -8.74 -11.77 26.78
CA GLU A 255 -8.17 -12.96 26.13
C GLU A 255 -8.88 -13.28 24.82
N PHE A 256 -8.08 -13.68 23.84
CA PHE A 256 -8.55 -14.14 22.55
C PHE A 256 -8.89 -15.62 22.62
N SER A 257 -10.15 -15.97 22.60
CA SER A 257 -10.56 -17.36 22.48
C SER A 257 -10.23 -17.87 21.06
N LYS A 258 -9.40 -18.94 20.98
CA LYS A 258 -9.08 -19.59 19.70
C LYS A 258 -10.34 -20.01 18.94
N LYS A 259 -11.37 -20.51 19.68
CA LYS A 259 -12.65 -20.91 19.08
C LYS A 259 -13.36 -19.74 18.41
N LEU A 260 -13.44 -18.58 19.10
CA LEU A 260 -14.07 -17.38 18.56
C LEU A 260 -13.28 -16.83 17.35
N PHE A 261 -11.95 -16.84 17.41
CA PHE A 261 -11.14 -16.42 16.27
C PHE A 261 -11.42 -17.27 15.03
N ILE A 262 -11.42 -18.61 15.19
CA ILE A 262 -11.73 -19.53 14.09
C ILE A 262 -13.15 -19.29 13.56
N SER A 263 -14.14 -19.15 14.44
CA SER A 263 -15.53 -18.90 14.03
C SER A 263 -15.68 -17.61 13.23
N PHE A 264 -15.07 -16.50 13.67
CA PHE A 264 -15.10 -15.25 12.92
C PHE A 264 -14.37 -15.36 11.59
N THR A 265 -13.20 -16.01 11.58
CA THR A 265 -12.46 -16.22 10.34
C THR A 265 -13.31 -17.00 9.33
N LEU A 266 -14.00 -18.04 9.76
CA LEU A 266 -14.91 -18.80 8.90
C LEU A 266 -16.08 -17.96 8.39
N ILE A 267 -16.72 -17.16 9.25
CA ILE A 267 -17.79 -16.25 8.85
C ILE A 267 -17.31 -15.28 7.77
N PHE A 268 -16.16 -14.64 7.96
CA PHE A 268 -15.61 -13.70 6.99
C PHE A 268 -15.14 -14.37 5.69
N LEU A 269 -14.61 -15.60 5.76
CA LEU A 269 -14.30 -16.39 4.57
C LEU A 269 -15.57 -16.75 3.79
N ILE A 270 -16.63 -17.18 4.46
CA ILE A 270 -17.93 -17.47 3.82
C ILE A 270 -18.48 -16.20 3.17
N PHE A 271 -18.42 -15.07 3.88
CA PHE A 271 -18.85 -13.77 3.31
C PHE A 271 -18.06 -13.41 2.06
N ASN A 272 -16.73 -13.54 2.11
CA ASN A 272 -15.84 -13.25 0.98
C ASN A 272 -16.16 -14.17 -0.22
N PHE A 273 -16.31 -15.47 0.05
CA PHE A 273 -16.66 -16.46 -0.96
C PHE A 273 -18.02 -16.14 -1.58
N SER A 274 -19.06 -15.90 -0.77
CA SER A 274 -20.41 -15.58 -1.23
C SER A 274 -20.44 -14.31 -2.08
N LYS A 275 -19.72 -13.27 -1.65
CA LYS A 275 -19.61 -12.02 -2.41
C LYS A 275 -18.92 -12.22 -3.78
N ASN A 276 -17.89 -13.04 -3.84
CA ASN A 276 -17.22 -13.35 -5.11
C ASN A 276 -18.10 -14.26 -6.01
N PHE A 277 -18.79 -15.20 -5.40
CA PHE A 277 -19.73 -16.10 -6.12
C PHE A 277 -20.88 -15.31 -6.76
N LEU A 278 -21.51 -14.39 -6.01
CA LEU A 278 -22.57 -13.52 -6.56
C LEU A 278 -22.04 -12.66 -7.71
N ARG A 279 -20.85 -12.08 -7.58
CA ARG A 279 -20.23 -11.31 -8.66
C ARG A 279 -19.96 -12.15 -9.91
N THR A 280 -19.65 -13.44 -9.74
CA THR A 280 -19.42 -14.35 -10.87
C THR A 280 -20.72 -14.62 -11.61
N ILE A 281 -21.84 -14.74 -10.87
CA ILE A 281 -23.17 -14.93 -11.48
C ILE A 281 -23.63 -13.66 -12.18
N ASP A 282 -23.44 -12.50 -11.56
CA ASP A 282 -23.88 -11.20 -12.09
C ASP A 282 -22.96 -10.65 -13.20
N SER A 283 -21.77 -11.23 -13.40
CA SER A 283 -20.87 -10.80 -14.46
C SER A 283 -21.13 -11.60 -15.73
N ASP A 284 -21.48 -10.92 -16.81
CA ASP A 284 -21.49 -11.48 -18.17
C ASP A 284 -20.06 -11.81 -18.67
N GLU A 285 -19.04 -11.47 -17.87
CA GLU A 285 -17.63 -11.74 -18.17
C GLU A 285 -17.25 -13.13 -17.64
N ILE A 286 -16.76 -13.97 -18.52
CA ILE A 286 -16.26 -15.32 -18.19
C ILE A 286 -15.11 -15.20 -17.19
N PHE A 287 -15.35 -15.71 -15.99
CA PHE A 287 -14.38 -15.84 -14.90
C PHE A 287 -13.25 -16.76 -15.40
N PHE A 288 -12.01 -16.36 -15.23
CA PHE A 288 -10.76 -17.09 -15.55
C PHE A 288 -9.92 -16.61 -16.73
N GLY A 289 -10.11 -15.41 -17.24
CA GLY A 289 -9.14 -14.86 -18.23
C GLY A 289 -9.07 -15.65 -19.54
N ILE A 290 -9.89 -16.69 -19.72
CA ILE A 290 -10.10 -17.37 -20.97
C ILE A 290 -11.33 -16.69 -21.62
N GLN A 291 -11.21 -15.41 -21.88
CA GLN A 291 -12.05 -14.84 -22.91
C GLN A 291 -11.63 -15.53 -24.21
N LYS A 292 -12.54 -16.30 -24.80
CA LYS A 292 -12.48 -16.51 -26.24
C LYS A 292 -12.44 -15.12 -26.84
N ILE A 293 -11.26 -14.69 -27.30
CA ILE A 293 -11.09 -13.42 -28.00
C ILE A 293 -11.79 -13.59 -29.35
N GLU A 294 -13.12 -13.64 -29.33
CA GLU A 294 -13.95 -13.67 -30.56
C GLU A 294 -13.95 -12.30 -31.22
N ASN A 295 -13.74 -11.24 -30.44
CA ASN A 295 -13.59 -9.89 -30.96
C ASN A 295 -12.09 -9.56 -31.02
N LYS A 296 -11.54 -9.52 -32.23
CA LYS A 296 -10.22 -8.96 -32.48
C LYS A 296 -10.19 -7.53 -31.94
N PHE A 297 -9.55 -7.31 -30.79
CA PHE A 297 -9.26 -5.96 -30.35
C PHE A 297 -8.43 -5.28 -31.43
N LEU A 298 -8.96 -4.20 -31.97
CA LEU A 298 -8.19 -3.37 -32.87
C LEU A 298 -7.09 -2.71 -32.04
N VAL A 299 -5.88 -3.16 -32.27
CA VAL A 299 -4.70 -2.71 -31.53
C VAL A 299 -3.89 -1.82 -32.45
N ASN A 300 -3.65 -0.60 -32.05
CA ASN A 300 -2.72 0.27 -32.75
C ASN A 300 -1.28 -0.08 -32.36
N LYS A 301 -0.44 -0.26 -33.38
CA LYS A 301 0.98 -0.55 -33.20
C LYS A 301 1.75 0.78 -33.19
N ILE A 302 2.40 1.09 -32.08
CA ILE A 302 3.39 2.14 -32.05
C ILE A 302 4.74 1.52 -32.42
N ASN A 303 5.31 1.95 -33.55
CA ASN A 303 6.71 1.64 -33.85
C ASN A 303 7.59 2.46 -32.90
N SER A 304 7.99 1.90 -31.77
CA SER A 304 9.06 2.49 -30.98
C SER A 304 10.39 2.09 -31.64
N ASN A 305 11.17 3.07 -32.06
CA ASN A 305 12.46 2.86 -32.70
C ASN A 305 13.51 2.21 -31.79
N ARG A 306 13.17 1.79 -30.55
CA ARG A 306 14.20 1.34 -29.60
C ARG A 306 14.05 -0.04 -29.02
N PHE A 307 12.85 -0.60 -28.72
CA PHE A 307 12.87 -1.85 -27.94
C PHE A 307 11.73 -2.87 -28.17
N ALA A 308 10.57 -2.52 -28.61
CA ALA A 308 9.50 -3.46 -28.94
C ALA A 308 8.33 -2.74 -29.59
N ASN A 309 7.54 -3.48 -30.36
CA ASN A 309 6.27 -2.97 -30.82
C ASN A 309 5.30 -2.89 -29.62
N ILE A 310 4.93 -1.67 -29.23
CA ILE A 310 3.95 -1.47 -28.18
C ILE A 310 2.57 -1.48 -28.82
N TYR A 311 1.72 -2.39 -28.36
CA TYR A 311 0.34 -2.51 -28.80
C TYR A 311 -0.57 -1.86 -27.76
N TYR A 312 -1.42 -0.94 -28.16
CA TYR A 312 -2.43 -0.35 -27.29
C TYR A 312 -3.82 -0.45 -27.95
N PRO A 313 -4.89 -0.63 -27.17
CA PRO A 313 -6.24 -0.73 -27.72
C PRO A 313 -6.65 0.59 -28.38
N ASP A 314 -7.24 0.51 -29.57
CA ASP A 314 -7.82 1.66 -30.22
C ASP A 314 -9.09 2.11 -29.47
N LEU A 315 -8.94 3.10 -28.60
CA LEU A 315 -10.00 3.61 -27.71
C LEU A 315 -11.21 4.10 -28.50
N LYS A 316 -11.00 4.78 -29.65
CA LYS A 316 -12.10 5.34 -30.44
C LYS A 316 -13.01 4.28 -31.10
N LYS A 317 -12.45 3.13 -31.45
CA LYS A 317 -13.20 2.03 -32.08
C LYS A 317 -13.80 1.07 -31.07
N ASN A 318 -13.21 0.99 -29.86
CA ASN A 318 -13.68 0.11 -28.80
C ASN A 318 -14.73 0.75 -27.89
N GLU A 319 -14.92 2.07 -27.90
CA GLU A 319 -16.00 2.75 -27.18
C GLU A 319 -17.40 2.29 -27.59
N LYS A 320 -17.60 1.89 -28.86
CA LYS A 320 -18.87 1.35 -29.34
C LYS A 320 -19.22 -0.03 -28.75
N ASN A 321 -18.25 -0.73 -28.19
CA ASN A 321 -18.41 -2.08 -27.63
C ASN A 321 -18.51 -2.08 -26.09
N GLY A 322 -18.83 -0.95 -25.46
CA GLY A 322 -19.06 -0.87 -24.00
C GLY A 322 -17.77 -0.91 -23.17
N TRP A 323 -16.62 -0.88 -23.79
CA TRP A 323 -15.35 -0.75 -23.08
C TRP A 323 -15.15 0.69 -22.61
N GLN A 324 -15.69 1.01 -21.45
CA GLN A 324 -15.28 2.23 -20.75
C GLN A 324 -13.82 2.04 -20.36
N GLY A 325 -12.93 2.69 -21.11
CA GLY A 325 -11.47 2.57 -20.96
C GLY A 325 -10.98 2.95 -19.57
N ARG A 326 -11.04 2.03 -18.66
CA ARG A 326 -10.13 2.04 -17.52
C ARG A 326 -8.79 1.66 -18.09
N LEU A 327 -7.97 2.67 -18.37
CA LEU A 327 -6.55 2.48 -18.60
C LEU A 327 -6.04 1.55 -17.49
N CYS A 328 -5.82 0.29 -17.82
CA CYS A 328 -5.11 -0.61 -16.93
C CYS A 328 -3.70 -0.05 -16.80
N TRP A 329 -3.39 0.53 -15.66
CA TRP A 329 -2.06 1.01 -15.27
C TRP A 329 -1.05 -0.13 -15.09
N ASN A 330 -1.39 -1.32 -15.62
CA ASN A 330 -0.55 -2.51 -15.66
C ASN A 330 0.22 -2.66 -16.97
N ILE A 331 0.41 -1.57 -17.71
CA ILE A 331 1.45 -1.59 -18.72
C ILE A 331 2.75 -1.54 -17.92
N PRO A 332 3.51 -2.64 -17.86
CA PRO A 332 4.86 -2.54 -17.33
C PRO A 332 5.52 -1.47 -18.20
N PHE A 333 6.08 -0.44 -17.57
CA PHE A 333 6.99 0.44 -18.26
C PHE A 333 8.20 -0.41 -18.62
N ILE A 334 8.14 -1.04 -19.79
CA ILE A 334 9.28 -1.67 -20.42
C ILE A 334 9.96 -0.61 -21.27
#